data_3f8d857fed0bab4dd2f7a273f5afcf50
#
_entry.id   3f8d857fed0bab4dd2f7a273f5afcf50
#
_cell.length_a   1.000
_cell.length_b   1.000
_cell.length_c   1.000
_cell.angle_alpha   90.00
_cell.angle_beta   90.00
_cell.angle_gamma   90.00
#
_symmetry.space_group_name_H-M   'P 1'
#
loop_
_entity.id
_entity.type
_entity.pdbx_description
1 polymer ?
#
loop_
_entity_poly.entity_id
_entity_poly.type
_entity_poly.pdbx_seq_one_letter_code
_entity_poly.pdbx_strand_id
1 'polypeptide(L)'
;MKYIVCEKPGEFILKEKEAPMRKENEALLQINKVGICGTDLHAYSGNQAFSTYPRILGHELASEVLEIGENARGIKAGDKVVVMPYVSCGKCITCRNGKTNCCTKYNGIRCSW
;
A
#
# COMPACT_ATOMS: atom_id res chain seq x y z
N MET A 1 12.55 11.69 2.68
CA MET A 1 12.65 10.34 2.04
C MET A 1 12.50 10.47 0.52
N LYS A 2 13.18 9.59 -0.23
CA LYS A 2 13.06 9.53 -1.69
C LYS A 2 11.94 8.56 -2.09
N TYR A 3 11.20 8.88 -3.14
CA TYR A 3 10.15 8.02 -3.69
C TYR A 3 9.99 8.26 -5.19
N ILE A 4 9.48 7.28 -5.91
CA ILE A 4 9.27 7.33 -7.37
C ILE A 4 7.78 7.45 -7.66
N VAL A 5 7.41 8.40 -8.50
CA VAL A 5 6.04 8.64 -8.96
C VAL A 5 5.95 8.32 -10.44
N CYS A 6 4.96 7.54 -10.84
CA CYS A 6 4.51 7.48 -12.22
C CYS A 6 3.62 8.71 -12.46
N GLU A 7 4.19 9.73 -13.09
CA GLU A 7 3.51 11.02 -13.29
C GLU A 7 2.41 10.90 -14.35
N LYS A 8 2.71 10.15 -15.39
CA LYS A 8 1.80 9.71 -16.46
C LYS A 8 2.32 8.39 -17.05
N PRO A 9 1.56 7.71 -17.90
CA PRO A 9 2.06 6.51 -18.56
C PRO A 9 3.44 6.74 -19.24
N GLY A 10 4.37 5.81 -18.97
CA GLY A 10 5.72 5.84 -19.50
C GLY A 10 6.69 6.79 -18.79
N GLU A 11 6.28 7.52 -17.75
CA GLU A 11 7.12 8.53 -17.10
C GLU A 11 7.23 8.33 -15.59
N PHE A 12 8.45 8.02 -15.13
CA PHE A 12 8.78 7.99 -13.70
C PHE A 12 9.61 9.22 -13.31
N ILE A 13 9.25 9.82 -12.19
CA ILE A 13 9.96 10.96 -11.59
C ILE A 13 10.37 10.59 -10.16
N LEU A 14 11.65 10.80 -9.85
CA LEU A 14 12.16 10.71 -8.48
C LEU A 14 11.82 12.01 -7.74
N LYS A 15 11.13 11.88 -6.63
CA LYS A 15 10.74 13.01 -5.76
C LYS A 15 11.27 12.81 -4.34
N GLU A 16 11.33 13.88 -3.59
CA GLU A 16 11.70 13.87 -2.17
C GLU A 16 10.62 14.53 -1.32
N LYS A 17 10.44 14.05 -0.11
CA LYS A 17 9.59 14.64 0.92
C LYS A 17 10.11 14.27 2.31
N GLU A 18 9.57 14.91 3.32
CA GLU A 18 9.79 14.52 4.71
C GLU A 18 9.31 13.09 4.96
N ALA A 19 9.99 12.40 5.87
CA ALA A 19 9.55 11.08 6.29
C ALA A 19 8.19 11.18 7.01
N PRO A 20 7.28 10.24 6.79
CA PRO A 20 6.00 10.24 7.49
C PRO A 20 6.24 9.98 8.99
N MET A 21 5.39 10.58 9.81
CA MET A 21 5.31 10.28 11.24
C MET A 21 4.14 9.34 11.51
N ARG A 22 4.33 8.40 12.43
CA ARG A 22 3.26 7.50 12.86
C ARG A 22 2.11 8.29 13.51
N LYS A 23 0.88 7.96 13.13
CA LYS A 23 -0.33 8.43 13.81
C LYS A 23 -0.88 7.35 14.72
N GLU A 24 -1.86 7.72 15.55
CA GLU A 24 -2.60 6.76 16.33
C GLU A 24 -3.26 5.70 15.43
N ASN A 25 -3.24 4.45 15.86
CA ASN A 25 -3.75 3.29 15.12
C ASN A 25 -3.04 2.99 13.78
N GLU A 26 -1.86 3.53 13.56
CA GLU A 26 -1.01 3.24 12.40
C GLU A 26 0.30 2.55 12.84
N ALA A 27 0.95 1.91 11.89
CA ALA A 27 2.33 1.44 12.01
C ALA A 27 3.21 2.22 11.02
N LEU A 28 4.41 2.59 11.43
CA LEU A 28 5.45 3.12 10.54
C LEU A 28 6.33 1.96 10.08
N LEU A 29 6.44 1.79 8.78
CA LEU A 29 7.19 0.71 8.16
C LEU A 29 8.36 1.25 7.34
N GLN A 30 9.50 0.61 7.47
CA GLN A 30 10.61 0.75 6.54
C GLN A 30 10.40 -0.22 5.38
N ILE A 31 10.21 0.29 4.17
CA ILE A 31 10.12 -0.54 2.97
C ILE A 31 11.54 -0.96 2.57
N ASN A 32 11.81 -2.24 2.61
CA ASN A 32 13.11 -2.81 2.25
C ASN A 32 13.16 -3.27 0.79
N LYS A 33 12.05 -3.84 0.30
CA LYS A 33 11.92 -4.28 -1.10
C LYS A 33 10.48 -4.12 -1.57
N VAL A 34 10.34 -3.86 -2.86
CA VAL A 34 9.05 -3.79 -3.57
C VAL A 34 9.09 -4.80 -4.70
N GLY A 35 8.15 -5.74 -4.70
CA GLY A 35 7.93 -6.64 -5.82
C GLY A 35 7.32 -5.90 -7.00
N ILE A 36 7.67 -6.31 -8.21
CA ILE A 36 7.09 -5.79 -9.45
C ILE A 36 6.06 -6.79 -9.95
N CYS A 37 4.81 -6.41 -9.92
CA CYS A 37 3.68 -7.18 -10.42
C CYS A 37 3.36 -6.79 -11.86
N GLY A 38 2.68 -7.68 -12.60
CA GLY A 38 2.17 -7.38 -13.94
C GLY A 38 1.25 -6.16 -13.98
N THR A 39 0.50 -5.89 -12.92
CA THR A 39 -0.35 -4.70 -12.81
C THR A 39 0.44 -3.39 -12.77
N ASP A 40 1.66 -3.41 -12.22
CA ASP A 40 2.53 -2.23 -12.23
C ASP A 40 3.03 -1.92 -13.65
N LEU A 41 3.34 -2.97 -14.43
CA LEU A 41 3.72 -2.83 -15.84
C LEU A 41 2.55 -2.31 -16.68
N HIS A 42 1.34 -2.81 -16.45
CA HIS A 42 0.12 -2.31 -17.11
C HIS A 42 -0.18 -0.86 -16.72
N ALA A 43 -0.02 -0.50 -15.44
CA ALA A 43 -0.18 0.88 -14.99
C ALA A 43 0.88 1.78 -15.63
N TYR A 44 2.15 1.36 -15.66
CA TYR A 44 3.20 2.13 -16.34
C TYR A 44 2.93 2.35 -17.83
N SER A 45 2.39 1.33 -18.52
CA SER A 45 2.04 1.41 -19.95
C SER A 45 0.72 2.15 -20.22
N GLY A 46 -0.03 2.56 -19.20
CA GLY A 46 -1.33 3.20 -19.36
C GLY A 46 -2.49 2.26 -19.70
N ASN A 47 -2.26 0.95 -19.62
CA ASN A 47 -3.24 -0.08 -19.97
C ASN A 47 -4.02 -0.64 -18.78
N GLN A 48 -3.77 -0.11 -17.57
CA GLN A 48 -4.46 -0.53 -16.36
C GLN A 48 -5.76 0.25 -16.23
N ALA A 49 -6.90 -0.43 -16.35
CA ALA A 49 -8.21 0.13 -16.09
C ALA A 49 -8.28 0.68 -14.66
N PHE A 50 -8.93 1.82 -14.46
CA PHE A 50 -9.09 2.50 -13.18
C PHE A 50 -7.81 3.08 -12.55
N SER A 51 -6.69 3.08 -13.25
CA SER A 51 -5.50 3.79 -12.83
C SER A 51 -5.64 5.28 -13.08
N THR A 52 -5.36 6.07 -12.05
CA THR A 52 -5.27 7.53 -12.14
C THR A 52 -3.83 7.95 -11.90
N TYR A 53 -3.40 9.03 -12.52
CA TYR A 53 -2.05 9.58 -12.38
C TYR A 53 -2.12 11.02 -11.84
N PRO A 54 -1.08 11.53 -11.15
CA PRO A 54 0.14 10.82 -10.76
C PRO A 54 -0.12 9.77 -9.67
N ARG A 55 0.68 8.68 -9.64
CA ARG A 55 0.59 7.67 -8.59
C ARG A 55 1.92 7.00 -8.30
N ILE A 56 2.07 6.48 -7.11
CA ILE A 56 3.19 5.61 -6.73
C ILE A 56 2.76 4.18 -7.04
N LEU A 57 3.58 3.48 -7.82
CA LEU A 57 3.39 2.07 -8.15
C LEU A 57 4.10 1.17 -7.13
N GLY A 58 3.72 -0.10 -7.14
CA GLY A 58 4.23 -1.11 -6.22
C GLY A 58 3.29 -1.34 -5.04
N HIS A 59 2.95 -2.61 -4.80
CA HIS A 59 2.02 -3.03 -3.75
C HIS A 59 2.43 -4.35 -3.09
N GLU A 60 3.51 -4.96 -3.54
CA GLU A 60 4.11 -6.16 -2.95
C GLU A 60 5.30 -5.71 -2.10
N LEU A 61 5.04 -5.41 -0.83
CA LEU A 61 5.98 -4.73 0.04
C LEU A 61 6.55 -5.68 1.08
N ALA A 62 7.88 -5.86 1.08
CA ALA A 62 8.62 -6.47 2.18
C ALA A 62 9.19 -5.35 3.05
N SER A 63 8.80 -5.35 4.31
CA SER A 63 9.00 -4.22 5.21
C SER A 63 9.48 -4.66 6.58
N GLU A 64 10.03 -3.72 7.33
CA GLU A 64 10.33 -3.84 8.75
C GLU A 64 9.54 -2.80 9.54
N VAL A 65 9.00 -3.19 10.68
CA VAL A 65 8.26 -2.29 11.55
C VAL A 65 9.23 -1.38 12.28
N LEU A 66 9.15 -0.07 12.04
CA LEU A 66 9.91 0.93 12.78
C LEU A 66 9.18 1.32 14.07
N GLU A 67 7.89 1.62 13.96
CA GLU A 67 7.06 2.04 15.07
C GLU A 67 5.66 1.44 14.94
N ILE A 68 5.11 0.98 16.05
CA ILE A 68 3.74 0.48 16.12
C ILE A 68 3.20 0.69 17.54
N GLY A 69 1.90 0.94 17.65
CA GLY A 69 1.20 0.95 18.93
C GLY A 69 0.84 -0.46 19.41
N GLU A 70 0.23 -0.51 20.58
CA GLU A 70 -0.33 -1.76 21.11
C GLU A 70 -1.31 -2.37 20.10
N ASN A 71 -1.22 -3.68 19.88
CA ASN A 71 -2.03 -4.37 18.90
C ASN A 71 -2.31 -5.83 19.30
N ALA A 72 -3.47 -6.33 18.87
CA ALA A 72 -3.95 -7.67 19.23
C ALA A 72 -3.12 -8.83 18.61
N ARG A 73 -2.21 -8.54 17.68
CA ARG A 73 -1.38 -9.55 17.00
C ARG A 73 0.02 -9.66 17.59
N GLY A 74 0.36 -8.83 18.58
CA GLY A 74 1.68 -8.84 19.21
C GLY A 74 2.83 -8.40 18.29
N ILE A 75 2.54 -7.71 17.19
CA ILE A 75 3.56 -7.18 16.28
C ILE A 75 4.30 -6.05 16.99
N LYS A 76 5.62 -6.02 16.85
CA LYS A 76 6.51 -5.06 17.52
C LYS A 76 7.54 -4.47 16.55
N ALA A 77 8.19 -3.40 16.98
CA ALA A 77 9.31 -2.81 16.23
C ALA A 77 10.42 -3.86 16.00
N GLY A 78 10.99 -3.86 14.81
CA GLY A 78 11.98 -4.83 14.32
C GLY A 78 11.38 -6.07 13.65
N ASP A 79 10.07 -6.29 13.74
CA ASP A 79 9.44 -7.42 13.04
C ASP A 79 9.45 -7.18 11.52
N LYS A 80 9.74 -8.27 10.77
CA LYS A 80 9.64 -8.28 9.32
C LYS A 80 8.22 -8.65 8.92
N VAL A 81 7.63 -7.81 8.07
CA VAL A 81 6.23 -7.93 7.67
C VAL A 81 6.06 -7.77 6.17
N VAL A 82 4.99 -8.33 5.65
CA VAL A 82 4.46 -8.00 4.32
C VAL A 82 3.17 -7.22 4.50
N VAL A 83 2.92 -6.30 3.58
CA VAL A 83 1.70 -5.48 3.63
C VAL A 83 0.65 -6.09 2.73
N MET A 84 -0.52 -6.41 3.30
CA MET A 84 -1.69 -6.81 2.52
C MET A 84 -2.36 -5.54 1.98
N PRO A 85 -2.32 -5.27 0.65
CA PRO A 85 -2.78 -3.99 0.09
C PRO A 85 -4.31 -3.87 -0.02
N TYR A 86 -5.06 -4.80 0.54
CA TYR A 86 -6.51 -4.90 0.40
C TYR A 86 -7.20 -4.77 1.75
N VAL A 87 -7.94 -3.68 1.94
CA VAL A 87 -8.73 -3.46 3.14
C VAL A 87 -10.21 -3.60 2.83
N SER A 88 -10.86 -4.59 3.44
CA SER A 88 -12.29 -4.81 3.34
C SER A 88 -13.04 -4.11 4.47
N CYS A 89 -14.29 -3.69 4.23
CA CYS A 89 -15.08 -2.95 5.21
C CYS A 89 -15.64 -3.80 6.35
N GLY A 90 -15.61 -5.13 6.25
CA GLY A 90 -16.17 -6.07 7.23
C GLY A 90 -17.70 -6.09 7.35
N LYS A 91 -18.42 -5.12 6.78
CA LYS A 91 -19.86 -4.87 7.04
C LYS A 91 -20.78 -5.14 5.85
N CYS A 92 -20.30 -5.08 4.62
CA CYS A 92 -21.14 -5.32 3.43
C CYS A 92 -21.50 -6.80 3.29
N ILE A 93 -22.48 -7.09 2.43
CA ILE A 93 -22.98 -8.45 2.24
C ILE A 93 -21.88 -9.45 1.85
N THR A 94 -20.94 -9.05 1.00
CA THR A 94 -19.85 -9.90 0.57
C THR A 94 -18.85 -10.17 1.71
N CYS A 95 -18.51 -9.16 2.51
CA CYS A 95 -17.65 -9.33 3.69
C CYS A 95 -18.28 -10.26 4.74
N ARG A 96 -19.56 -10.10 5.00
CA ARG A 96 -20.33 -10.94 5.95
C ARG A 96 -20.39 -12.41 5.50
N ASN A 97 -20.32 -12.66 4.19
CA ASN A 97 -20.25 -14.00 3.61
C ASN A 97 -18.82 -14.49 3.36
N GLY A 98 -17.80 -13.87 3.99
CA GLY A 98 -16.39 -14.26 3.88
C GLY A 98 -15.71 -13.92 2.56
N LYS A 99 -16.41 -13.28 1.61
CA LYS A 99 -15.91 -12.88 0.29
C LYS A 99 -15.33 -11.47 0.33
N THR A 100 -14.29 -11.25 1.13
CA THR A 100 -13.71 -9.94 1.38
C THR A 100 -13.07 -9.30 0.15
N ASN A 101 -12.59 -10.12 -0.81
CA ASN A 101 -12.07 -9.70 -2.10
C ASN A 101 -13.13 -9.03 -3.01
N CYS A 102 -14.41 -9.30 -2.76
CA CYS A 102 -15.53 -8.69 -3.46
C CYS A 102 -16.19 -7.55 -2.66
N CYS A 103 -15.47 -6.94 -1.72
CA CYS A 103 -16.00 -5.87 -0.89
C CYS A 103 -16.51 -4.70 -1.72
N THR A 104 -17.78 -4.32 -1.53
CA THR A 104 -18.41 -3.19 -2.26
C THR A 104 -17.89 -1.82 -1.81
N LYS A 105 -17.23 -1.75 -0.65
CA LYS A 105 -16.57 -0.56 -0.10
C LYS A 105 -15.06 -0.80 -0.03
N TYR A 106 -14.53 -1.44 -1.03
CA TYR A 106 -13.11 -1.71 -1.13
C TYR A 106 -12.30 -0.41 -1.09
N ASN A 107 -11.41 -0.32 -0.11
CA ASN A 107 -10.38 0.69 -0.08
C ASN A 107 -9.04 -0.03 -0.25
N GLY A 108 -8.39 0.16 -1.38
CA GLY A 108 -6.96 -0.14 -1.47
C GLY A 108 -6.24 0.64 -0.36
N ILE A 109 -5.12 0.12 0.13
CA ILE A 109 -4.30 0.90 1.04
C ILE A 109 -3.96 2.19 0.32
N ARG A 110 -4.55 3.27 0.78
CA ARG A 110 -4.03 4.60 0.47
C ARG A 110 -2.82 4.73 1.38
N CYS A 111 -1.69 4.28 0.88
CA CYS A 111 -0.44 4.66 1.50
C CYS A 111 -0.42 6.19 1.44
N SER A 112 -0.57 6.84 2.58
CA SER A 112 -0.30 8.28 2.71
C SER A 112 1.23 8.41 2.69
N TRP A 113 1.72 8.30 1.47
CA TRP A 113 3.13 8.54 1.19
C TRP A 113 3.45 10.00 1.32
#